data_e5ca8b91155d768224a8f95bb7ff2bb2
#
_entry.id   e5ca8b91155d768224a8f95bb7ff2bb2
#
_cell.length_a   1.000
_cell.length_b   1.000
_cell.length_c   1.000
_cell.angle_alpha   90.00
_cell.angle_beta   90.00
_cell.angle_gamma   90.00
#
_symmetry.space_group_name_H-M   'P 1'
#
loop_
_entity.id
_entity.type
_entity.pdbx_description
1 polymer ?
#
loop_
_entity_poly.entity_id
_entity_poly.type
_entity_poly.pdbx_seq_one_letter_code
_entity_poly.pdbx_strand_id
1 'polypeptide(L)'
;MHKILFICHGNICRSPMAEFLLKDIVKKRGIAADFEIASAATSREEIGNPVHYGTRNKLAQLGISVAGKHAVQVTKRDYEYYDLLLVMDSNNIRNLRRVIGEDTQDKVHLLLDYTNRKGASIADPWYTGDFEVTYDDIMEGLDGLLKYLKY
;
A
#
# COMPACT_ATOMS: atom_id res chain seq x y z
N MET A 1 -11.34 -1.43 -14.85
CA MET A 1 -10.94 -0.74 -13.60
C MET A 1 -9.98 -1.62 -12.81
N HIS A 2 -8.89 -1.05 -12.37
CA HIS A 2 -7.92 -1.74 -11.53
C HIS A 2 -8.24 -1.47 -10.06
N LYS A 3 -8.59 -2.51 -9.32
CA LYS A 3 -8.93 -2.41 -7.90
C LYS A 3 -7.73 -2.88 -7.09
N ILE A 4 -7.06 -1.96 -6.39
CA ILE A 4 -5.79 -2.20 -5.73
C ILE A 4 -5.90 -1.89 -4.24
N LEU A 5 -5.48 -2.86 -3.41
CA LEU A 5 -5.43 -2.72 -1.95
C LEU A 5 -3.99 -2.84 -1.49
N PHE A 6 -3.45 -1.77 -0.91
CA PHE A 6 -2.14 -1.81 -0.29
C PHE A 6 -2.23 -2.28 1.15
N ILE A 7 -1.31 -3.13 1.57
CA ILE A 7 -1.37 -3.78 2.88
C ILE A 7 -0.03 -3.67 3.61
N CYS A 8 -0.08 -3.28 4.88
CA CYS A 8 1.05 -3.39 5.79
C CYS A 8 0.56 -3.86 7.15
N HIS A 9 1.43 -3.88 8.16
CA HIS A 9 1.08 -4.40 9.47
C HIS A 9 -0.04 -3.59 10.14
N GLY A 10 0.13 -2.27 10.27
CA GLY A 10 -0.77 -1.41 11.06
C GLY A 10 -1.69 -0.50 10.27
N ASN A 11 -1.45 -0.33 8.98
CA ASN A 11 -2.20 0.60 8.13
C ASN A 11 -2.13 2.06 8.60
N ILE A 12 -1.00 2.46 9.15
CA ILE A 12 -0.78 3.87 9.55
C ILE A 12 0.46 4.50 8.89
N CYS A 13 1.40 3.72 8.36
CA CYS A 13 2.63 4.23 7.74
C CYS A 13 2.73 3.88 6.26
N ARG A 14 3.19 2.67 5.92
CA ARG A 14 3.56 2.29 4.55
C ARG A 14 2.36 2.16 3.62
N SER A 15 1.33 1.44 4.03
CA SER A 15 0.18 1.22 3.13
C SER A 15 -0.62 2.49 2.87
N PRO A 16 -0.85 3.39 3.85
CA PRO A 16 -1.47 4.67 3.53
C PRO A 16 -0.60 5.53 2.62
N MET A 17 0.72 5.51 2.81
CA MET A 17 1.63 6.26 1.93
C MET A 17 1.47 5.79 0.49
N ALA A 18 1.48 4.48 0.25
CA ALA A 18 1.29 3.93 -1.10
C ALA A 18 -0.08 4.29 -1.68
N GLU A 19 -1.12 4.18 -0.88
CA GLU A 19 -2.48 4.52 -1.31
C GLU A 19 -2.56 5.96 -1.82
N PHE A 20 -2.13 6.92 -1.00
CA PHE A 20 -2.27 8.34 -1.34
C PHE A 20 -1.31 8.78 -2.44
N LEU A 21 -0.12 8.19 -2.51
CA LEU A 21 0.81 8.47 -3.61
C LEU A 21 0.24 7.99 -4.94
N LEU A 22 -0.31 6.78 -5.00
CA LEU A 22 -0.88 6.27 -6.24
C LEU A 22 -2.11 7.07 -6.64
N LYS A 23 -2.98 7.42 -5.70
CA LYS A 23 -4.13 8.29 -5.96
C LYS A 23 -3.70 9.62 -6.59
N ASP A 24 -2.64 10.23 -6.08
CA ASP A 24 -2.12 11.48 -6.59
C ASP A 24 -1.54 11.32 -8.00
N ILE A 25 -0.76 10.26 -8.24
CA ILE A 25 -0.17 10.00 -9.54
C ILE A 25 -1.24 9.81 -10.61
N VAL A 26 -2.23 8.96 -10.37
CA VAL A 26 -3.27 8.68 -11.37
C VAL A 26 -4.16 9.89 -11.63
N LYS A 27 -4.40 10.70 -10.61
CA LYS A 27 -5.13 11.97 -10.76
C LYS A 27 -4.37 12.94 -11.68
N LYS A 28 -3.08 13.12 -11.43
CA LYS A 28 -2.23 14.03 -12.23
C LYS A 28 -2.07 13.55 -13.66
N ARG A 29 -2.09 12.24 -13.90
CA ARG A 29 -2.02 11.67 -15.24
C ARG A 29 -3.37 11.65 -15.96
N GLY A 30 -4.46 12.00 -15.29
CA GLY A 30 -5.80 12.00 -15.88
C GLY A 30 -6.38 10.61 -16.07
N ILE A 31 -5.91 9.61 -15.33
CA ILE A 31 -6.35 8.20 -15.43
C ILE A 31 -7.02 7.69 -14.15
N ALA A 32 -7.40 8.59 -13.25
CA ALA A 32 -8.00 8.20 -11.97
C ALA A 32 -9.26 7.34 -12.13
N ALA A 33 -10.03 7.53 -13.20
CA ALA A 33 -11.24 6.77 -13.46
C ALA A 33 -10.96 5.27 -13.70
N ASP A 34 -9.72 4.90 -14.03
CA ASP A 34 -9.32 3.51 -14.28
C ASP A 34 -8.95 2.77 -12.99
N PHE A 35 -8.95 3.45 -11.84
CA PHE A 35 -8.43 2.89 -10.58
C PHE A 35 -9.39 3.04 -9.42
N GLU A 36 -9.43 2.00 -8.58
CA GLU A 36 -10.00 2.08 -7.24
C GLU A 36 -8.90 1.65 -6.27
N ILE A 37 -8.51 2.55 -5.37
CA ILE A 37 -7.31 2.40 -4.56
C ILE A 37 -7.66 2.56 -3.08
N ALA A 38 -7.19 1.64 -2.25
CA ALA A 38 -7.40 1.68 -0.80
C ALA A 38 -6.20 1.05 -0.08
N SER A 39 -6.23 1.06 1.24
CA SER A 39 -5.22 0.38 2.05
C SER A 39 -5.84 -0.21 3.31
N ALA A 40 -5.20 -1.24 3.86
CA ALA A 40 -5.65 -1.95 5.04
C ALA A 40 -4.48 -2.55 5.81
N ALA A 41 -4.74 -3.01 7.03
CA ALA A 41 -3.77 -3.65 7.91
C ALA A 41 -3.98 -5.16 7.94
N THR A 42 -2.90 -5.91 8.21
CA THR A 42 -3.02 -7.31 8.59
C THR A 42 -3.44 -7.44 10.05
N SER A 43 -3.03 -6.50 10.92
CA SER A 43 -3.29 -6.56 12.36
C SER A 43 -4.49 -5.69 12.77
N ARG A 44 -4.88 -5.82 14.03
CA ARG A 44 -5.93 -5.03 14.64
C ARG A 44 -5.38 -3.96 15.59
N GLU A 45 -4.05 -3.83 15.67
CA GLU A 45 -3.40 -2.99 16.68
C GLU A 45 -3.75 -1.52 16.57
N GLU A 46 -3.91 -1.03 15.33
CA GLU A 46 -4.09 0.40 15.06
C GLU A 46 -5.48 0.74 14.50
N ILE A 47 -6.44 -0.20 14.54
CA ILE A 47 -7.78 0.05 13.98
C ILE A 47 -8.37 1.34 14.51
N GLY A 48 -8.82 2.21 13.61
CA GLY A 48 -9.42 3.50 13.93
C GLY A 48 -8.43 4.65 14.06
N ASN A 49 -7.14 4.36 14.12
CA ASN A 49 -6.13 5.41 14.27
C ASN A 49 -5.87 6.14 12.95
N PRO A 50 -5.55 7.45 13.00
CA PRO A 50 -5.21 8.20 11.80
C PRO A 50 -3.83 7.82 11.26
N VAL A 51 -3.51 8.32 10.07
CA VAL A 51 -2.20 8.14 9.47
C VAL A 51 -1.12 8.70 10.41
N HIS A 52 -0.04 7.93 10.60
CA HIS A 52 1.09 8.32 11.43
C HIS A 52 1.68 9.65 10.96
N TYR A 53 2.11 10.49 11.91
CA TYR A 53 2.55 11.85 11.60
C TYR A 53 3.71 11.90 10.59
N GLY A 54 4.62 10.94 10.62
CA GLY A 54 5.75 10.89 9.68
C GLY A 54 5.30 10.72 8.23
N THR A 55 4.35 9.81 7.98
CA THR A 55 3.74 9.64 6.67
C THR A 55 2.92 10.87 6.28
N ARG A 56 2.12 11.38 7.20
CA ARG A 56 1.30 12.57 6.98
C ARG A 56 2.17 13.77 6.61
N ASN A 57 3.28 13.99 7.33
CA ASN A 57 4.18 15.10 7.07
C ASN A 57 4.88 14.96 5.73
N LYS A 58 5.32 13.74 5.39
CA LYS A 58 5.95 13.50 4.09
C LYS A 58 4.99 13.80 2.94
N LEU A 59 3.76 13.34 3.03
CA LEU A 59 2.75 13.58 2.00
C LEU A 59 2.34 15.05 1.94
N ALA A 60 2.28 15.74 3.08
CA ALA A 60 1.99 17.17 3.13
C ALA A 60 3.02 18.00 2.38
N GLN A 61 4.29 17.60 2.39
CA GLN A 61 5.36 18.24 1.60
C GLN A 61 5.05 18.21 0.10
N LEU A 62 4.28 17.23 -0.34
CA LEU A 62 3.89 17.03 -1.73
C LEU A 62 2.50 17.59 -2.03
N GLY A 63 1.89 18.27 -1.08
CA GLY A 63 0.54 18.81 -1.22
C GLY A 63 -0.57 17.76 -1.12
N ILE A 64 -0.28 16.59 -0.55
CA ILE A 64 -1.25 15.50 -0.45
C ILE A 64 -1.83 15.45 0.97
N SER A 65 -3.16 15.53 1.07
CA SER A 65 -3.88 15.41 2.34
C SER A 65 -4.26 13.95 2.60
N VAL A 66 -4.13 13.52 3.85
CA VAL A 66 -4.58 12.19 4.31
C VAL A 66 -5.82 12.28 5.21
N ALA A 67 -6.49 13.43 5.20
CA ALA A 67 -7.65 13.68 6.05
C ALA A 67 -8.73 12.61 5.82
N GLY A 68 -9.29 12.12 6.93
CA GLY A 68 -10.36 11.12 6.88
C GLY A 68 -9.91 9.67 6.78
N LYS A 69 -8.62 9.40 6.57
CA LYS A 69 -8.11 8.03 6.55
C LYS A 69 -7.89 7.52 7.97
N HIS A 70 -8.48 6.38 8.28
CA HIS A 70 -8.28 5.66 9.53
C HIS A 70 -7.92 4.21 9.23
N ALA A 71 -7.08 3.62 10.08
CA ALA A 71 -6.64 2.23 9.89
C ALA A 71 -7.83 1.27 9.96
N VAL A 72 -7.87 0.34 9.02
CA VAL A 72 -8.85 -0.73 8.96
C VAL A 72 -8.13 -2.06 8.75
N GLN A 73 -8.72 -3.16 9.22
CA GLN A 73 -8.15 -4.47 8.97
C GLN A 73 -8.68 -5.04 7.66
N VAL A 74 -7.79 -5.71 6.90
CA VAL A 74 -8.16 -6.44 5.69
C VAL A 74 -9.13 -7.58 6.04
N THR A 75 -10.03 -7.90 5.13
CA THR A 75 -11.03 -8.97 5.30
C THR A 75 -10.98 -9.95 4.12
N LYS A 76 -11.65 -11.10 4.29
CA LYS A 76 -11.82 -12.05 3.19
C LYS A 76 -12.60 -11.44 2.02
N ARG A 77 -13.53 -10.53 2.31
CA ARG A 77 -14.27 -9.80 1.27
C ARG A 77 -13.36 -8.92 0.44
N ASP A 78 -12.36 -8.30 1.07
CA ASP A 78 -11.37 -7.50 0.35
C ASP A 78 -10.61 -8.36 -0.65
N TYR A 79 -10.25 -9.58 -0.29
CA TYR A 79 -9.57 -10.50 -1.20
C TYR A 79 -10.41 -10.78 -2.44
N GLU A 80 -11.72 -10.98 -2.29
CA GLU A 80 -12.61 -11.21 -3.42
C GLU A 80 -12.82 -9.96 -4.27
N TYR A 81 -12.87 -8.80 -3.62
CA TYR A 81 -13.22 -7.54 -4.27
C TYR A 81 -12.06 -6.92 -5.06
N TYR A 82 -10.85 -6.90 -4.48
CA TYR A 82 -9.71 -6.26 -5.13
C TYR A 82 -9.01 -7.22 -6.10
N ASP A 83 -8.45 -6.63 -7.16
CA ASP A 83 -7.70 -7.39 -8.17
C ASP A 83 -6.30 -7.72 -7.69
N LEU A 84 -5.67 -6.79 -6.96
CA LEU A 84 -4.33 -6.93 -6.42
C LEU A 84 -4.31 -6.51 -4.95
N LEU A 85 -3.65 -7.33 -4.12
CA LEU A 85 -3.35 -7.03 -2.73
C LEU A 85 -1.83 -6.91 -2.62
N LEU A 86 -1.34 -5.67 -2.51
CA LEU A 86 0.09 -5.38 -2.59
C LEU A 86 0.65 -5.12 -1.20
N VAL A 87 1.56 -5.99 -0.77
CA VAL A 87 2.15 -5.95 0.56
C VAL A 87 3.55 -5.35 0.53
N MET A 88 4.05 -4.95 1.70
CA MET A 88 5.30 -4.22 1.82
C MET A 88 6.50 -5.11 2.12
N ASP A 89 6.27 -6.23 2.84
CA ASP A 89 7.33 -7.16 3.21
C ASP A 89 6.79 -8.59 3.36
N SER A 90 7.71 -9.55 3.54
CA SER A 90 7.34 -10.97 3.66
C SER A 90 6.55 -11.27 4.93
N ASN A 91 6.72 -10.49 6.00
CA ASN A 91 5.91 -10.65 7.22
C ASN A 91 4.44 -10.32 6.93
N ASN A 92 4.18 -9.33 6.08
CA ASN A 92 2.82 -9.02 5.67
C ASN A 92 2.18 -10.20 4.95
N ILE A 93 2.93 -10.92 4.11
CA ILE A 93 2.42 -12.10 3.40
C ILE A 93 1.96 -13.16 4.40
N ARG A 94 2.81 -13.49 5.38
CA ARG A 94 2.48 -14.50 6.40
C ARG A 94 1.26 -14.09 7.23
N ASN A 95 1.23 -12.85 7.67
CA ASN A 95 0.14 -12.35 8.51
C ASN A 95 -1.16 -12.21 7.73
N LEU A 96 -1.07 -11.82 6.47
CA LEU A 96 -2.24 -11.73 5.59
C LEU A 96 -2.89 -13.09 5.40
N ARG A 97 -2.08 -14.13 5.22
CA ARG A 97 -2.58 -15.51 5.06
C ARG A 97 -3.42 -15.97 6.25
N ARG A 98 -3.08 -15.51 7.45
CA ARG A 98 -3.88 -15.83 8.66
C ARG A 98 -5.27 -15.22 8.62
N VAL A 99 -5.45 -14.15 7.88
CA VAL A 99 -6.75 -13.44 7.78
C VAL A 99 -7.57 -13.96 6.61
N ILE A 100 -6.96 -14.05 5.43
CA ILE A 100 -7.68 -14.37 4.19
C ILE A 100 -7.55 -15.84 3.75
N GLY A 101 -6.64 -16.60 4.34
CA GLY A 101 -6.33 -17.97 3.91
C GLY A 101 -5.37 -17.99 2.72
N GLU A 102 -5.41 -19.08 1.96
CA GLU A 102 -4.53 -19.26 0.80
C GLU A 102 -4.86 -18.28 -0.33
N ASP A 103 -3.81 -17.79 -1.01
CA ASP A 103 -3.94 -16.94 -2.19
C ASP A 103 -4.18 -17.79 -3.44
N THR A 104 -5.39 -18.34 -3.56
CA THR A 104 -5.74 -19.24 -4.65
C THR A 104 -5.86 -18.54 -6.01
N GLN A 105 -6.04 -17.22 -6.02
CA GLN A 105 -6.22 -16.44 -7.24
C GLN A 105 -4.98 -15.65 -7.64
N ASP A 106 -3.86 -15.87 -6.96
CA ASP A 106 -2.57 -15.19 -7.22
C ASP A 106 -2.71 -13.66 -7.24
N LYS A 107 -3.36 -13.12 -6.22
CA LYS A 107 -3.58 -11.66 -6.08
C LYS A 107 -2.57 -10.96 -5.18
N VAL A 108 -1.85 -11.70 -4.31
CA VAL A 108 -0.96 -11.13 -3.29
C VAL A 108 0.47 -11.08 -3.82
N HIS A 109 1.02 -9.87 -3.88
CA HIS A 109 2.38 -9.63 -4.37
C HIS A 109 3.07 -8.57 -3.51
N LEU A 110 4.40 -8.66 -3.42
CA LEU A 110 5.21 -7.57 -2.85
C LEU A 110 5.20 -6.39 -3.83
N LEU A 111 5.06 -5.18 -3.31
CA LEU A 111 5.08 -3.99 -4.19
C LEU A 111 6.37 -3.91 -5.00
N LEU A 112 7.52 -4.25 -4.41
CA LEU A 112 8.80 -4.22 -5.12
C LEU A 112 9.00 -5.36 -6.12
N ASP A 113 8.09 -6.34 -6.18
CA ASP A 113 8.13 -7.38 -7.23
C ASP A 113 7.94 -6.81 -8.64
N TYR A 114 7.38 -5.61 -8.76
CA TYR A 114 7.23 -4.92 -10.04
C TYR A 114 8.47 -4.12 -10.45
N THR A 115 9.57 -4.29 -9.73
CA THR A 115 10.85 -3.60 -9.95
C THR A 115 11.97 -4.60 -10.19
N ASN A 116 13.20 -4.11 -10.37
CA ASN A 116 14.37 -4.97 -10.44
C ASN A 116 14.72 -5.63 -9.11
N ARG A 117 14.10 -5.19 -8.02
CA ARG A 117 14.34 -5.72 -6.67
C ARG A 117 13.26 -6.72 -6.25
N LYS A 118 12.99 -7.71 -7.09
CA LYS A 118 11.99 -8.75 -6.79
C LYS A 118 12.32 -9.45 -5.47
N GLY A 119 11.30 -9.65 -4.65
CA GLY A 119 11.44 -10.25 -3.33
C GLY A 119 11.92 -9.30 -2.25
N ALA A 120 12.24 -8.05 -2.59
CA ALA A 120 12.72 -7.07 -1.61
C ALA A 120 11.57 -6.51 -0.78
N SER A 121 11.90 -6.09 0.45
CA SER A 121 10.98 -5.45 1.36
C SER A 121 11.13 -3.95 1.33
N ILE A 122 10.02 -3.24 1.53
CA ILE A 122 10.04 -1.80 1.76
C ILE A 122 10.32 -1.56 3.23
N ALA A 123 11.33 -0.73 3.53
CA ALA A 123 11.72 -0.44 4.90
C ALA A 123 10.55 0.10 5.72
N ASP A 124 10.41 -0.41 6.95
CA ASP A 124 9.35 0.03 7.86
C ASP A 124 9.85 1.26 8.64
N PRO A 125 9.28 2.45 8.41
CA PRO A 125 9.74 3.67 9.04
C PRO A 125 9.45 3.71 10.53
N TRP A 126 8.56 2.84 11.04
CA TRP A 126 8.34 2.68 12.48
C TRP A 126 9.63 2.28 13.18
N TYR A 127 10.46 1.43 12.53
CA TYR A 127 11.74 0.97 13.10
C TYR A 127 12.92 1.82 12.66
N THR A 128 12.96 2.28 11.42
CA THR A 128 14.10 3.05 10.89
C THR A 128 14.02 4.53 11.22
N GLY A 129 12.82 5.06 11.39
CA GLY A 129 12.58 6.50 11.50
C GLY A 129 12.79 7.28 10.22
N ASP A 130 13.08 6.60 9.11
CA ASP A 130 13.45 7.23 7.83
C ASP A 130 12.31 7.12 6.81
N PHE A 131 11.45 8.12 6.79
CA PHE A 131 10.31 8.18 5.88
C PHE A 131 10.72 8.50 4.43
N GLU A 132 11.91 9.07 4.21
CA GLU A 132 12.43 9.31 2.85
C GLU A 132 12.77 8.02 2.13
N VAL A 133 13.46 7.09 2.82
CA VAL A 133 13.79 5.78 2.24
C VAL A 133 12.52 5.01 1.91
N THR A 134 11.55 5.01 2.82
CA THR A 134 10.26 4.37 2.59
C THR A 134 9.54 4.99 1.39
N TYR A 135 9.54 6.32 1.30
CA TYR A 135 8.93 7.04 0.17
C TYR A 135 9.59 6.65 -1.15
N ASP A 136 10.92 6.63 -1.21
CA ASP A 136 11.66 6.30 -2.43
C ASP A 136 11.37 4.86 -2.87
N ASP A 137 11.33 3.92 -1.93
CA ASP A 137 11.00 2.52 -2.23
C ASP A 137 9.57 2.38 -2.77
N ILE A 138 8.61 3.06 -2.13
CA ILE A 138 7.21 3.02 -2.57
C ILE A 138 7.08 3.62 -3.97
N MET A 139 7.70 4.75 -4.23
CA MET A 139 7.64 5.39 -5.55
C MET A 139 8.23 4.49 -6.63
N GLU A 140 9.32 3.82 -6.35
CA GLU A 140 9.91 2.85 -7.27
C GLU A 140 8.92 1.72 -7.57
N GLY A 141 8.29 1.17 -6.52
CA GLY A 141 7.29 0.11 -6.66
C GLY A 141 6.07 0.55 -7.45
N LEU A 142 5.57 1.77 -7.19
CA LEU A 142 4.41 2.30 -7.91
C LEU A 142 4.71 2.55 -9.39
N ASP A 143 5.91 3.04 -9.71
CA ASP A 143 6.33 3.23 -11.10
C ASP A 143 6.35 1.88 -11.83
N GLY A 144 6.93 0.85 -11.20
CA GLY A 144 6.95 -0.49 -11.76
C GLY A 144 5.54 -1.09 -11.93
N LEU A 145 4.68 -0.87 -10.95
CA LEU A 145 3.28 -1.33 -11.02
C LEU A 145 2.54 -0.70 -12.20
N LEU A 146 2.69 0.61 -12.38
CA LEU A 146 2.02 1.30 -13.49
C LEU A 146 2.52 0.80 -14.84
N LYS A 147 3.81 0.55 -14.99
CA LYS A 147 4.36 -0.05 -16.22
C LYS A 147 3.79 -1.45 -16.44
N TYR A 148 3.70 -2.26 -15.40
CA TYR A 148 3.08 -3.59 -15.48
C TYR A 148 1.63 -3.51 -15.96
N LEU A 149 0.88 -2.51 -15.51
CA LEU A 149 -0.50 -2.28 -15.91
C LEU A 149 -0.62 -1.52 -17.25
N LYS A 150 0.49 -1.24 -17.89
CA LYS A 150 0.59 -0.58 -19.22
C LYS A 150 0.18 0.90 -19.24
N TYR A 151 0.59 1.61 -18.20
CA TYR A 151 0.41 3.06 -18.10
C TYR A 151 1.71 3.85 -18.22
#